data_0d7feffcea62e2f13829f6e375eecd3e
#
_entry.id   0d7feffcea62e2f13829f6e375eecd3e
#
_cell.length_a   1.000
_cell.length_b   1.000
_cell.length_c   1.000
_cell.angle_alpha   90.00
_cell.angle_beta   90.00
_cell.angle_gamma   90.00
#
_symmetry.space_group_name_H-M   'P 1'
#
loop_
_entity.id
_entity.type
_entity.pdbx_description
1 polymer ?
#
loop_
_entity_poly.entity_id
_entity_poly.type
_entity_poly.pdbx_seq_one_letter_code
_entity_poly.pdbx_strand_id
1 'polypeptide(L)'
;SMIHKAMTELRRVYIDYTPAPMCVCSAMSQGYVGYDIQNSLRAELLDRGISKPVSTILTQVTVDPYDEAFYEPTKVIGRYMSKEDAEIEVKKGNYVKEDPGKGFRRVVAAPKPIDIVEIEAIRTLAAADQVVIACGGGGIPVIEQKHALKGASAVIEKDAIAGKLASDLSCDELIILTTVPYVYKNFGKEDQAALETLTVAEAKDLIAAGQFEEGTMLPKIEAAISYLEKVPAGKVLITSMDHVKDAIKGKAGTVITA
;
A
#
# COMPACT_ATOMS: atom_id res chain seq x y z
N SER A 1 -1.47 1.81 -12.19
CA SER A 1 -2.15 2.34 -12.73
C SER A 1 -2.54 3.41 -13.74
N MET A 2 -2.83 4.66 -13.43
CA MET A 2 -3.14 5.70 -14.43
C MET A 2 -2.00 5.93 -15.41
N ILE A 3 -0.76 5.99 -14.92
CA ILE A 3 0.44 6.17 -15.75
C ILE A 3 0.61 5.01 -16.72
N HIS A 4 0.47 3.76 -16.25
CA HIS A 4 0.56 2.59 -17.14
C HIS A 4 -0.56 2.62 -18.21
N LYS A 5 -1.77 3.03 -17.86
CA LYS A 5 -2.88 3.21 -18.81
C LYS A 5 -2.58 4.30 -19.83
N ALA A 6 -2.13 5.47 -19.38
CA ALA A 6 -1.76 6.58 -20.28
C ALA A 6 -0.65 6.16 -21.25
N MET A 7 0.37 5.45 -20.79
CA MET A 7 1.44 4.92 -21.66
C MET A 7 0.94 3.85 -22.64
N THR A 8 -0.05 3.03 -22.24
CA THR A 8 -0.65 2.04 -23.13
C THR A 8 -1.49 2.73 -24.22
N GLU A 9 -2.21 3.80 -23.89
CA GLU A 9 -2.94 4.59 -24.87
C GLU A 9 -2.00 5.34 -25.84
N LEU A 10 -0.88 5.87 -25.37
CA LEU A 10 0.16 6.47 -26.24
C LEU A 10 0.69 5.47 -27.27
N ARG A 11 0.84 4.19 -26.94
CA ARG A 11 1.23 3.15 -27.88
C ARG A 11 0.20 2.96 -29.02
N ARG A 12 -1.08 3.19 -28.77
CA ARG A 12 -2.11 3.11 -29.82
C ARG A 12 -1.95 4.19 -30.88
N VAL A 13 -1.40 5.33 -30.47
CA VAL A 13 -1.15 6.48 -31.36
C VAL A 13 0.21 6.41 -32.02
N TYR A 14 1.24 5.95 -31.29
CA TYR A 14 2.62 5.86 -31.74
C TYR A 14 3.05 4.39 -31.81
N ILE A 15 3.16 3.82 -33.01
CA ILE A 15 3.39 2.39 -33.26
C ILE A 15 4.68 1.90 -32.60
N ASP A 16 5.72 2.74 -32.55
CA ASP A 16 7.04 2.42 -31.99
C ASP A 16 7.16 2.64 -30.49
N TYR A 17 6.07 3.07 -29.81
CA TYR A 17 6.11 3.32 -28.38
C TYR A 17 5.96 2.03 -27.58
N THR A 18 6.97 1.71 -26.79
CA THR A 18 6.94 0.59 -25.84
C THR A 18 6.50 1.12 -24.45
N PRO A 19 5.40 0.61 -23.87
CA PRO A 19 5.00 1.00 -22.53
C PRO A 19 6.12 0.73 -21.52
N ALA A 20 6.33 1.67 -20.59
CA ALA A 20 7.31 1.49 -19.54
C ALA A 20 6.98 0.27 -18.66
N PRO A 21 7.99 -0.44 -18.15
CA PRO A 21 7.82 -1.53 -17.18
C PRO A 21 7.02 -1.07 -15.95
N MET A 22 6.36 -2.01 -15.27
CA MET A 22 5.51 -1.71 -14.10
C MET A 22 6.28 -0.99 -12.99
N CYS A 23 7.51 -1.39 -12.71
CA CYS A 23 8.40 -0.76 -11.73
C CYS A 23 8.69 0.72 -12.08
N VAL A 24 8.90 1.04 -13.38
CA VAL A 24 9.08 2.41 -13.84
C VAL A 24 7.79 3.22 -13.67
N CYS A 25 6.64 2.64 -13.98
CA CYS A 25 5.34 3.26 -13.73
C CYS A 25 5.10 3.52 -12.23
N SER A 26 5.56 2.64 -11.35
CA SER A 26 5.53 2.84 -9.90
C SER A 26 6.41 4.01 -9.48
N ALA A 27 7.64 4.10 -9.99
CA ALA A 27 8.54 5.22 -9.73
C ALA A 27 7.95 6.55 -10.20
N MET A 28 7.40 6.60 -11.42
CA MET A 28 6.72 7.81 -11.95
C MET A 28 5.51 8.20 -11.10
N SER A 29 4.75 7.22 -10.60
CA SER A 29 3.62 7.46 -9.70
C SER A 29 4.07 8.04 -8.35
N GLN A 30 5.16 7.52 -7.78
CA GLN A 30 5.75 8.06 -6.56
C GLN A 30 6.21 9.51 -6.75
N GLY A 31 6.88 9.80 -7.84
CA GLY A 31 7.31 11.17 -8.16
C GLY A 31 6.13 12.12 -8.32
N TYR A 32 5.12 11.75 -9.11
CA TYR A 32 3.95 12.59 -9.35
C TYR A 32 3.13 12.83 -8.08
N VAL A 33 2.69 11.78 -7.41
CA VAL A 33 1.86 11.89 -6.20
C VAL A 33 2.66 12.47 -5.04
N GLY A 34 3.93 12.06 -4.89
CA GLY A 34 4.83 12.60 -3.86
C GLY A 34 5.06 14.11 -4.02
N TYR A 35 5.24 14.58 -5.24
CA TYR A 35 5.36 16.02 -5.54
C TYR A 35 4.11 16.80 -5.10
N ASP A 36 2.91 16.32 -5.44
CA ASP A 36 1.66 16.98 -5.06
C ASP A 36 1.47 17.03 -3.54
N ILE A 37 1.72 15.89 -2.85
CA ILE A 37 1.63 15.83 -1.38
C ILE A 37 2.68 16.72 -0.74
N GLN A 38 3.93 16.68 -1.21
CA GLN A 38 5.03 17.49 -0.68
C GLN A 38 4.72 18.98 -0.73
N ASN A 39 4.25 19.48 -1.87
CA ASN A 39 3.92 20.90 -2.04
C ASN A 39 2.71 21.31 -1.19
N SER A 40 1.65 20.52 -1.20
CA SER A 40 0.45 20.80 -0.42
C SER A 40 0.74 20.81 1.08
N LEU A 41 1.49 19.81 1.56
CA LEU A 41 1.85 19.70 2.96
C LEU A 41 2.79 20.81 3.41
N ARG A 42 3.77 21.15 2.56
CA ARG A 42 4.68 22.28 2.83
C ARG A 42 3.91 23.59 2.97
N ALA A 43 2.97 23.87 2.08
CA ALA A 43 2.13 25.06 2.15
C ALA A 43 1.32 25.10 3.46
N GLU A 44 0.63 24.00 3.78
CA GLU A 44 -0.18 23.89 5.00
C GLU A 44 0.65 24.05 6.28
N LEU A 45 1.87 23.51 6.33
CA LEU A 45 2.78 23.68 7.46
C LEU A 45 3.18 25.15 7.63
N LEU A 46 3.55 25.84 6.55
CA LEU A 46 3.94 27.26 6.59
C LEU A 46 2.77 28.15 6.99
N ASP A 47 1.55 27.89 6.51
CA ASP A 47 0.34 28.63 6.89
C ASP A 47 0.03 28.49 8.39
N ARG A 48 0.48 27.40 9.02
CA ARG A 48 0.41 27.17 10.46
C ARG A 48 1.63 27.68 11.24
N GLY A 49 2.58 28.32 10.58
CA GLY A 49 3.82 28.81 11.20
C GLY A 49 4.81 27.69 11.54
N ILE A 50 4.67 26.52 10.95
CA ILE A 50 5.54 25.36 11.16
C ILE A 50 6.58 25.30 10.03
N SER A 51 7.83 25.61 10.34
CA SER A 51 8.95 25.50 9.40
C SER A 51 9.59 24.11 9.48
N LYS A 52 9.00 23.14 8.80
CA LYS A 52 9.50 21.75 8.76
C LYS A 52 9.71 21.32 7.30
N PRO A 53 10.91 20.84 6.93
CA PRO A 53 11.15 20.32 5.58
C PRO A 53 10.27 19.12 5.27
N VAL A 54 9.79 19.04 4.03
CA VAL A 54 9.04 17.88 3.51
C VAL A 54 9.80 17.32 2.33
N SER A 55 10.14 16.05 2.35
CA SER A 55 10.92 15.39 1.30
C SER A 55 10.21 14.13 0.80
N THR A 56 10.20 13.96 -0.52
CA THR A 56 9.71 12.73 -1.17
C THR A 56 10.91 11.87 -1.57
N ILE A 57 10.90 10.60 -1.16
CA ILE A 57 11.92 9.62 -1.51
C ILE A 57 11.30 8.59 -2.46
N LEU A 58 11.90 8.44 -3.65
CA LEU A 58 11.62 7.28 -4.49
C LEU A 58 12.12 6.04 -3.75
N THR A 59 11.20 5.14 -3.41
CA THR A 59 11.48 4.03 -2.52
C THR A 59 11.36 2.71 -3.25
N GLN A 60 12.44 1.95 -3.26
CA GLN A 60 12.54 0.60 -3.78
C GLN A 60 12.33 -0.42 -2.66
N VAL A 61 11.70 -1.54 -3.00
CA VAL A 61 11.44 -2.61 -2.03
C VAL A 61 11.86 -3.93 -2.65
N THR A 62 12.76 -4.63 -2.00
CA THR A 62 13.21 -5.95 -2.46
C THR A 62 12.14 -7.01 -2.24
N VAL A 63 12.03 -7.93 -3.18
CA VAL A 63 11.12 -9.06 -3.14
C VAL A 63 11.85 -10.34 -3.53
N ASP A 64 11.35 -11.48 -3.04
CA ASP A 64 11.88 -12.79 -3.43
C ASP A 64 11.46 -13.10 -4.88
N PRO A 65 12.42 -13.38 -5.81
CA PRO A 65 12.08 -13.78 -7.17
C PRO A 65 11.31 -15.10 -7.25
N TYR A 66 11.32 -15.89 -6.19
CA TYR A 66 10.64 -17.17 -6.08
C TYR A 66 9.35 -17.10 -5.25
N ASP A 67 8.91 -15.90 -4.86
CA ASP A 67 7.63 -15.72 -4.17
C ASP A 67 6.49 -16.31 -5.00
N GLU A 68 5.61 -17.07 -4.34
CA GLU A 68 4.49 -17.79 -4.95
C GLU A 68 3.56 -16.86 -5.76
N ALA A 69 3.46 -15.60 -5.34
CA ALA A 69 2.68 -14.58 -6.03
C ALA A 69 3.11 -14.35 -7.49
N PHE A 70 4.34 -14.70 -7.88
CA PHE A 70 4.78 -14.60 -9.27
C PHE A 70 4.23 -15.74 -10.14
N TYR A 71 3.92 -16.87 -9.55
CA TYR A 71 3.37 -18.04 -10.24
C TYR A 71 1.84 -18.02 -10.24
N GLU A 72 1.23 -17.51 -9.17
CA GLU A 72 -0.22 -17.38 -9.00
C GLU A 72 -0.62 -15.92 -8.71
N PRO A 73 -0.60 -15.02 -9.72
CA PRO A 73 -0.96 -13.63 -9.51
C PRO A 73 -2.42 -13.47 -9.16
N THR A 74 -2.69 -12.76 -8.05
CA THR A 74 -4.05 -12.54 -7.54
C THR A 74 -4.43 -11.07 -7.42
N LYS A 75 -3.45 -10.15 -7.41
CA LYS A 75 -3.70 -8.74 -7.18
C LYS A 75 -4.38 -8.09 -8.36
N VAL A 76 -5.62 -7.73 -8.18
CA VAL A 76 -6.45 -7.10 -9.21
C VAL A 76 -6.01 -5.67 -9.47
N ILE A 77 -5.78 -5.32 -10.74
CA ILE A 77 -5.41 -3.97 -11.17
C ILE A 77 -6.27 -3.50 -12.36
N GLY A 78 -6.28 -2.19 -12.57
CA GLY A 78 -6.95 -1.59 -13.73
C GLY A 78 -8.48 -1.61 -13.65
N ARG A 79 -9.12 -1.37 -14.79
CA ARG A 79 -10.58 -1.37 -14.96
C ARG A 79 -11.10 -2.75 -15.34
N TYR A 80 -12.41 -2.92 -15.21
CA TYR A 80 -13.10 -4.05 -15.84
C TYR A 80 -12.98 -3.97 -17.36
N MET A 81 -12.90 -5.10 -18.01
CA MET A 81 -12.80 -5.26 -19.45
C MET A 81 -13.80 -6.34 -19.94
N SER A 82 -14.12 -6.30 -21.23
CA SER A 82 -14.92 -7.33 -21.88
C SER A 82 -14.15 -8.65 -21.99
N LYS A 83 -14.82 -9.71 -22.39
CA LYS A 83 -14.18 -11.01 -22.64
C LYS A 83 -13.18 -10.93 -23.79
N GLU A 84 -13.53 -10.21 -24.84
CA GLU A 84 -12.67 -10.01 -26.02
C GLU A 84 -11.39 -9.25 -25.65
N ASP A 85 -11.51 -8.17 -24.86
CA ASP A 85 -10.35 -7.43 -24.35
C ASP A 85 -9.49 -8.30 -23.44
N ALA A 86 -10.10 -9.15 -22.60
CA ALA A 86 -9.42 -10.09 -21.73
C ALA A 86 -8.61 -11.13 -22.53
N GLU A 87 -9.17 -11.68 -23.60
CA GLU A 87 -8.45 -12.60 -24.49
C GLU A 87 -7.23 -11.95 -25.16
N ILE A 88 -7.34 -10.66 -25.51
CA ILE A 88 -6.22 -9.88 -26.05
C ILE A 88 -5.12 -9.72 -25.00
N GLU A 89 -5.48 -9.45 -23.76
CA GLU A 89 -4.49 -9.31 -22.65
C GLU A 89 -3.80 -10.65 -22.35
N VAL A 90 -4.53 -11.76 -22.37
CA VAL A 90 -3.94 -13.11 -22.21
C VAL A 90 -2.97 -13.42 -23.34
N LYS A 91 -3.30 -13.10 -24.60
CA LYS A 91 -2.39 -13.28 -25.74
C LYS A 91 -1.09 -12.46 -25.62
N LYS A 92 -1.12 -11.34 -24.88
CA LYS A 92 0.07 -10.52 -24.54
C LYS A 92 0.88 -11.11 -23.38
N GLY A 93 0.47 -12.23 -22.79
CA GLY A 93 1.10 -12.85 -21.62
C GLY A 93 0.69 -12.26 -20.28
N ASN A 94 -0.40 -11.47 -20.23
CA ASN A 94 -0.94 -10.94 -18.99
C ASN A 94 -1.93 -11.92 -18.33
N TYR A 95 -1.93 -11.95 -17.01
CA TYR A 95 -2.92 -12.71 -16.26
C TYR A 95 -4.21 -11.91 -16.12
N VAL A 96 -5.34 -12.60 -16.24
CA VAL A 96 -6.69 -12.01 -16.15
C VAL A 96 -7.57 -12.89 -15.27
N LYS A 97 -8.37 -12.28 -14.43
CA LYS A 97 -9.36 -12.95 -13.57
C LYS A 97 -10.76 -12.45 -13.92
N GLU A 98 -11.71 -13.37 -14.00
CA GLU A 98 -13.13 -13.05 -14.11
C GLU A 98 -13.69 -12.68 -12.74
N ASP A 99 -14.48 -11.62 -12.70
CA ASP A 99 -15.32 -11.23 -11.57
C ASP A 99 -16.78 -11.41 -12.02
N PRO A 100 -17.48 -12.46 -11.55
CA PRO A 100 -18.79 -12.81 -12.02
C PRO A 100 -19.78 -11.64 -11.96
N GLY A 101 -20.44 -11.36 -13.08
CA GLY A 101 -21.40 -10.25 -13.21
C GLY A 101 -20.80 -8.88 -13.42
N LYS A 102 -19.45 -8.72 -13.36
CA LYS A 102 -18.78 -7.42 -13.57
C LYS A 102 -17.82 -7.42 -14.77
N GLY A 103 -17.38 -8.60 -15.22
CA GLY A 103 -16.44 -8.76 -16.33
C GLY A 103 -15.05 -9.21 -15.88
N PHE A 104 -14.04 -8.86 -16.64
CA PHE A 104 -12.66 -9.34 -16.43
C PHE A 104 -11.75 -8.23 -15.94
N ARG A 105 -10.77 -8.58 -15.12
CA ARG A 105 -9.73 -7.65 -14.67
C ARG A 105 -8.35 -8.29 -14.79
N ARG A 106 -7.37 -7.45 -15.10
CA ARG A 106 -5.98 -7.86 -15.06
C ARG A 106 -5.56 -8.13 -13.62
N VAL A 107 -4.77 -9.18 -13.42
CA VAL A 107 -4.12 -9.48 -12.13
C VAL A 107 -2.60 -9.47 -12.31
N VAL A 108 -1.90 -9.12 -11.23
CA VAL A 108 -0.44 -9.06 -11.18
C VAL A 108 0.05 -9.71 -9.89
N ALA A 109 1.32 -10.08 -9.87
CA ALA A 109 1.98 -10.55 -8.66
C ALA A 109 1.95 -9.47 -7.56
N ALA A 110 1.76 -9.91 -6.32
CA ALA A 110 1.85 -9.08 -5.13
C ALA A 110 2.75 -9.78 -4.09
N PRO A 111 4.07 -9.89 -4.35
CA PRO A 111 4.99 -10.57 -3.46
C PRO A 111 5.13 -9.84 -2.13
N LYS A 112 5.56 -10.57 -1.10
CA LYS A 112 5.84 -10.01 0.22
C LYS A 112 7.07 -9.12 0.17
N PRO A 113 7.03 -7.94 0.82
CA PRO A 113 8.20 -7.08 0.93
C PRO A 113 9.27 -7.71 1.84
N ILE A 114 10.52 -7.71 1.39
CA ILE A 114 11.68 -8.17 2.17
C ILE A 114 12.34 -6.99 2.86
N ASP A 115 12.90 -6.04 2.09
CA ASP A 115 13.60 -4.88 2.61
C ASP A 115 13.27 -3.59 1.85
N ILE A 116 13.35 -2.47 2.57
CA ILE A 116 13.24 -1.13 2.02
C ILE A 116 14.65 -0.63 1.74
N VAL A 117 15.00 -0.47 0.45
CA VAL A 117 16.37 -0.13 0.04
C VAL A 117 16.83 1.21 0.62
N GLU A 118 15.96 2.21 0.62
CA GLU A 118 16.27 3.57 1.10
C GLU A 118 15.98 3.78 2.59
N ILE A 119 15.88 2.72 3.40
CA ILE A 119 15.48 2.82 4.83
C ILE A 119 16.40 3.74 5.63
N GLU A 120 17.71 3.71 5.39
CA GLU A 120 18.66 4.55 6.12
C GLU A 120 18.55 6.04 5.74
N ALA A 121 18.23 6.34 4.48
CA ALA A 121 17.94 7.70 4.05
C ALA A 121 16.65 8.23 4.72
N ILE A 122 15.60 7.41 4.74
CA ILE A 122 14.33 7.73 5.41
C ILE A 122 14.57 7.98 6.91
N ARG A 123 15.30 7.08 7.57
CA ARG A 123 15.66 7.20 9.00
C ARG A 123 16.41 8.48 9.29
N THR A 124 17.43 8.79 8.50
CA THR A 124 18.25 9.99 8.65
C THR A 124 17.42 11.27 8.54
N LEU A 125 16.56 11.36 7.54
CA LEU A 125 15.70 12.54 7.35
C LEU A 125 14.66 12.67 8.48
N ALA A 126 14.06 11.57 8.90
CA ALA A 126 13.12 11.56 10.02
C ALA A 126 13.80 11.97 11.33
N ALA A 127 15.00 11.47 11.61
CA ALA A 127 15.80 11.86 12.77
C ALA A 127 16.24 13.34 12.74
N ALA A 128 16.34 13.94 11.55
CA ALA A 128 16.58 15.36 11.36
C ALA A 128 15.29 16.21 11.40
N ASP A 129 14.22 15.67 11.97
CA ASP A 129 12.91 16.32 12.14
C ASP A 129 12.22 16.73 10.81
N GLN A 130 12.49 16.02 9.73
CA GLN A 130 11.81 16.22 8.45
C GLN A 130 10.56 15.33 8.33
N VAL A 131 9.57 15.80 7.59
CA VAL A 131 8.46 14.97 7.13
C VAL A 131 8.89 14.22 5.88
N VAL A 132 8.83 12.90 5.92
CA VAL A 132 9.29 12.04 4.82
C VAL A 132 8.11 11.34 4.17
N ILE A 133 7.96 11.52 2.86
CA ILE A 133 7.00 10.79 2.03
C ILE A 133 7.76 9.65 1.36
N ALA A 134 7.44 8.42 1.73
CA ALA A 134 8.16 7.23 1.30
C ALA A 134 7.21 6.07 0.96
N CYS A 135 7.69 5.05 0.29
CA CYS A 135 6.98 3.82 -0.04
C CYS A 135 5.65 4.03 -0.79
N GLY A 136 5.52 5.11 -1.56
CA GLY A 136 4.29 5.41 -2.30
C GLY A 136 3.84 4.24 -3.18
N GLY A 137 2.54 3.90 -3.11
CA GLY A 137 1.95 2.79 -3.86
C GLY A 137 2.43 1.39 -3.46
N GLY A 138 3.12 1.26 -2.32
CA GLY A 138 3.73 0.02 -1.83
C GLY A 138 5.24 -0.08 -2.08
N GLY A 139 5.84 0.90 -2.74
CA GLY A 139 7.24 0.87 -3.16
C GLY A 139 7.42 0.39 -4.60
N ILE A 140 8.63 0.54 -5.12
CA ILE A 140 9.03 0.03 -6.43
C ILE A 140 9.58 -1.39 -6.22
N PRO A 141 8.89 -2.45 -6.69
CA PRO A 141 9.36 -3.81 -6.48
C PRO A 141 10.63 -4.08 -7.29
N VAL A 142 11.66 -4.57 -6.61
CA VAL A 142 12.95 -4.90 -7.21
C VAL A 142 13.46 -6.26 -6.73
N ILE A 143 14.20 -6.94 -7.59
CA ILE A 143 14.91 -8.18 -7.30
C ILE A 143 16.39 -7.86 -7.24
N GLU A 144 17.05 -8.26 -6.19
CA GLU A 144 18.50 -8.13 -6.06
C GLU A 144 19.22 -9.20 -6.88
N GLN A 145 20.09 -8.77 -7.77
CA GLN A 145 20.93 -9.65 -8.59
C GLN A 145 22.40 -9.22 -8.44
N LYS A 146 23.14 -9.88 -7.54
CA LYS A 146 24.50 -9.48 -7.12
C LYS A 146 24.48 -8.07 -6.53
N HIS A 147 24.98 -7.08 -7.28
CA HIS A 147 25.02 -5.66 -6.86
C HIS A 147 24.03 -4.77 -7.62
N ALA A 148 23.19 -5.36 -8.46
CA ALA A 148 22.20 -4.61 -9.23
C ALA A 148 20.78 -4.90 -8.74
N LEU A 149 19.96 -3.87 -8.73
CA LEU A 149 18.52 -3.96 -8.50
C LEU A 149 17.80 -4.01 -9.85
N LYS A 150 17.05 -5.07 -10.08
CA LYS A 150 16.25 -5.24 -11.29
C LYS A 150 14.77 -5.10 -10.96
N GLY A 151 14.09 -4.20 -11.66
CA GLY A 151 12.65 -4.00 -11.46
C GLY A 151 11.84 -5.26 -11.72
N ALA A 152 10.94 -5.59 -10.81
CA ALA A 152 10.03 -6.72 -10.92
C ALA A 152 8.69 -6.30 -11.54
N SER A 153 8.05 -7.21 -12.29
CA SER A 153 6.69 -7.00 -12.82
C SER A 153 5.64 -7.37 -11.77
N ALA A 154 5.58 -6.58 -10.72
CA ALA A 154 4.75 -6.81 -9.53
C ALA A 154 4.24 -5.50 -8.95
N VAL A 155 3.37 -5.59 -7.96
CA VAL A 155 3.02 -4.50 -7.04
C VAL A 155 3.20 -5.00 -5.62
N ILE A 156 3.45 -4.10 -4.67
CA ILE A 156 3.56 -4.45 -3.26
C ILE A 156 2.33 -3.93 -2.53
N GLU A 157 1.83 -4.71 -1.58
CA GLU A 157 0.69 -4.28 -0.76
C GLU A 157 1.11 -3.10 0.12
N LYS A 158 0.40 -1.96 -0.06
CA LYS A 158 0.70 -0.72 0.63
C LYS A 158 0.59 -0.83 2.16
N ASP A 159 -0.34 -1.66 2.65
CA ASP A 159 -0.53 -1.84 4.08
C ASP A 159 0.62 -2.67 4.67
N ALA A 160 1.07 -3.73 3.98
CA ALA A 160 2.21 -4.54 4.39
C ALA A 160 3.51 -3.72 4.48
N ILE A 161 3.78 -2.87 3.48
CA ILE A 161 4.98 -2.03 3.51
C ILE A 161 4.89 -0.92 4.56
N ALA A 162 3.69 -0.40 4.85
CA ALA A 162 3.50 0.57 5.92
C ALA A 162 3.82 -0.03 7.30
N GLY A 163 3.35 -1.25 7.58
CA GLY A 163 3.70 -2.00 8.78
C GLY A 163 5.20 -2.30 8.88
N LYS A 164 5.82 -2.71 7.75
CA LYS A 164 7.27 -2.92 7.71
C LYS A 164 8.05 -1.63 7.97
N LEU A 165 7.70 -0.53 7.30
CA LEU A 165 8.36 0.77 7.49
C LEU A 165 8.25 1.24 8.95
N ALA A 166 7.07 1.13 9.56
CA ALA A 166 6.86 1.47 10.96
C ALA A 166 7.72 0.60 11.89
N SER A 167 7.85 -0.70 11.58
CA SER A 167 8.72 -1.63 12.33
C SER A 167 10.20 -1.26 12.20
N ASP A 168 10.66 -1.06 10.96
CA ASP A 168 12.07 -0.80 10.66
C ASP A 168 12.54 0.54 11.24
N LEU A 169 11.64 1.51 11.37
CA LEU A 169 11.89 2.80 12.04
C LEU A 169 11.62 2.78 13.54
N SER A 170 11.09 1.68 14.09
CA SER A 170 10.65 1.59 15.49
C SER A 170 9.71 2.74 15.87
N CYS A 171 8.70 3.02 15.02
CA CYS A 171 7.75 4.07 15.28
C CYS A 171 6.93 3.80 16.54
N ASP A 172 6.52 4.85 17.24
CA ASP A 172 5.61 4.74 18.41
C ASP A 172 4.17 4.45 17.99
N GLU A 173 3.78 4.90 16.79
CA GLU A 173 2.41 4.78 16.29
C GLU A 173 2.37 4.57 14.78
N LEU A 174 1.51 3.66 14.33
CA LEU A 174 1.13 3.47 12.93
C LEU A 174 -0.34 3.90 12.75
N ILE A 175 -0.59 4.92 11.93
CA ILE A 175 -1.95 5.37 11.60
C ILE A 175 -2.30 4.89 10.20
N ILE A 176 -3.36 4.10 10.08
CA ILE A 176 -3.87 3.60 8.80
C ILE A 176 -5.21 4.27 8.49
N LEU A 177 -5.26 5.02 7.40
CA LEU A 177 -6.48 5.68 6.95
C LEU A 177 -7.22 4.81 5.93
N THR A 178 -8.54 4.67 6.16
CA THR A 178 -9.44 3.86 5.33
C THR A 178 -10.76 4.61 5.07
N THR A 179 -11.76 3.94 4.55
CA THR A 179 -13.07 4.54 4.20
C THR A 179 -14.09 4.49 5.34
N VAL A 180 -13.81 3.73 6.39
CA VAL A 180 -14.72 3.55 7.53
C VAL A 180 -14.07 4.05 8.83
N PRO A 181 -14.86 4.60 9.77
CA PRO A 181 -14.31 5.19 11.00
C PRO A 181 -13.73 4.17 12.00
N TYR A 182 -14.19 2.93 11.95
CA TYR A 182 -13.74 1.85 12.84
C TYR A 182 -13.48 0.57 12.07
N VAL A 183 -12.75 -0.36 12.67
CA VAL A 183 -12.83 -1.78 12.34
C VAL A 183 -14.13 -2.33 12.88
N TYR A 184 -14.80 -3.20 12.14
CA TYR A 184 -16.08 -3.76 12.53
C TYR A 184 -16.04 -5.28 12.59
N LYS A 185 -16.71 -5.84 13.57
CA LYS A 185 -17.15 -7.22 13.55
C LYS A 185 -18.46 -7.30 12.77
N ASN A 186 -18.64 -8.38 11.98
CA ASN A 186 -19.85 -8.64 11.17
C ASN A 186 -20.22 -7.46 10.24
N PHE A 187 -19.20 -6.87 9.59
CA PHE A 187 -19.39 -5.73 8.70
C PHE A 187 -20.46 -5.98 7.64
N GLY A 188 -21.42 -5.05 7.51
CA GLY A 188 -22.55 -5.15 6.57
C GLY A 188 -23.69 -6.09 6.97
N LYS A 189 -23.67 -6.65 8.20
CA LYS A 189 -24.75 -7.48 8.76
C LYS A 189 -25.56 -6.70 9.80
N GLU A 190 -26.72 -7.25 10.19
CA GLU A 190 -27.61 -6.63 11.18
C GLU A 190 -26.95 -6.48 12.57
N ASP A 191 -26.03 -7.38 12.91
CA ASP A 191 -25.29 -7.40 14.18
C ASP A 191 -23.88 -6.78 14.04
N GLN A 192 -23.69 -5.87 13.07
CA GLN A 192 -22.46 -5.12 12.92
C GLN A 192 -22.12 -4.35 14.18
N ALA A 193 -20.90 -4.51 14.68
CA ALA A 193 -20.42 -3.80 15.86
C ALA A 193 -19.05 -3.16 15.62
N ALA A 194 -18.90 -1.90 16.01
CA ALA A 194 -17.61 -1.21 15.96
C ALA A 194 -16.68 -1.76 17.04
N LEU A 195 -15.42 -1.95 16.70
CA LEU A 195 -14.35 -2.35 17.60
C LEU A 195 -13.51 -1.12 17.92
N GLU A 196 -13.65 -0.57 19.12
CA GLU A 196 -12.90 0.62 19.55
C GLU A 196 -11.44 0.25 19.90
N THR A 197 -11.26 -0.91 20.51
CA THR A 197 -9.94 -1.46 20.87
C THR A 197 -9.82 -2.92 20.47
N LEU A 198 -8.61 -3.34 20.15
CA LEU A 198 -8.25 -4.73 19.87
C LEU A 198 -6.85 -5.01 20.41
N THR A 199 -6.64 -6.22 20.90
CA THR A 199 -5.30 -6.77 21.08
C THR A 199 -4.87 -7.56 19.83
N VAL A 200 -3.57 -7.78 19.66
CA VAL A 200 -3.04 -8.68 18.60
C VAL A 200 -3.67 -10.08 18.68
N ALA A 201 -3.90 -10.59 19.89
CA ALA A 201 -4.54 -11.89 20.08
C ALA A 201 -5.98 -11.90 19.55
N GLU A 202 -6.79 -10.93 19.95
CA GLU A 202 -8.18 -10.79 19.49
C GLU A 202 -8.25 -10.57 17.98
N ALA A 203 -7.32 -9.78 17.41
CA ALA A 203 -7.24 -9.55 15.98
C ALA A 203 -6.98 -10.85 15.20
N LYS A 204 -6.08 -11.72 15.69
CA LYS A 204 -5.82 -13.05 15.12
C LYS A 204 -7.04 -13.96 15.20
N ASP A 205 -7.75 -13.97 16.33
CA ASP A 205 -8.97 -14.75 16.49
C ASP A 205 -10.05 -14.30 15.49
N LEU A 206 -10.21 -13.00 15.30
CA LEU A 206 -11.15 -12.43 14.32
C LEU A 206 -10.75 -12.76 12.87
N ILE A 207 -9.45 -12.79 12.54
CA ILE A 207 -8.97 -13.28 11.23
C ILE A 207 -9.34 -14.74 11.05
N ALA A 208 -9.06 -15.61 12.03
CA ALA A 208 -9.40 -17.02 11.97
C ALA A 208 -10.90 -17.26 11.82
N ALA A 209 -11.73 -16.39 12.39
CA ALA A 209 -13.19 -16.41 12.25
C ALA A 209 -13.70 -15.77 10.93
N GLY A 210 -12.83 -15.36 10.02
CA GLY A 210 -13.20 -14.78 8.72
C GLY A 210 -13.95 -13.45 8.82
N GLN A 211 -13.67 -12.64 9.84
CA GLN A 211 -14.39 -11.39 10.09
C GLN A 211 -13.97 -10.22 9.18
N PHE A 212 -12.81 -10.31 8.53
CA PHE A 212 -12.27 -9.23 7.73
C PHE A 212 -12.26 -9.58 6.24
N GLU A 213 -12.75 -8.65 5.44
CA GLU A 213 -12.80 -8.80 3.99
C GLU A 213 -11.39 -8.82 3.38
N GLU A 214 -11.14 -9.82 2.55
CA GLU A 214 -9.90 -9.94 1.78
C GLU A 214 -9.70 -8.74 0.85
N GLY A 215 -8.47 -8.22 0.78
CA GLY A 215 -8.11 -7.10 -0.12
C GLY A 215 -8.52 -5.71 0.37
N THR A 216 -9.27 -5.59 1.47
CA THR A 216 -9.67 -4.31 2.06
C THR A 216 -9.22 -4.16 3.52
N MET A 217 -9.93 -4.77 4.47
CA MET A 217 -9.62 -4.66 5.91
C MET A 217 -8.56 -5.66 6.35
N LEU A 218 -8.60 -6.89 5.86
CA LEU A 218 -7.66 -7.94 6.28
C LEU A 218 -6.18 -7.51 6.14
N PRO A 219 -5.71 -6.94 5.02
CA PRO A 219 -4.31 -6.52 4.90
C PRO A 219 -3.89 -5.46 5.92
N LYS A 220 -4.83 -4.61 6.38
CA LYS A 220 -4.56 -3.58 7.40
C LYS A 220 -4.36 -4.19 8.77
N ILE A 221 -5.19 -5.17 9.12
CA ILE A 221 -5.07 -5.91 10.38
C ILE A 221 -3.78 -6.74 10.40
N GLU A 222 -3.46 -7.42 9.30
CA GLU A 222 -2.19 -8.16 9.17
C GLU A 222 -0.97 -7.26 9.29
N ALA A 223 -1.01 -6.06 8.67
CA ALA A 223 0.05 -5.06 8.80
C ALA A 223 0.19 -4.56 10.24
N ALA A 224 -0.93 -4.32 10.93
CA ALA A 224 -0.95 -3.94 12.34
C ALA A 224 -0.32 -5.01 13.24
N ILE A 225 -0.71 -6.28 13.06
CA ILE A 225 -0.16 -7.42 13.79
C ILE A 225 1.36 -7.52 13.54
N SER A 226 1.78 -7.51 12.27
CA SER A 226 3.20 -7.62 11.90
C SER A 226 4.07 -6.51 12.49
N TYR A 227 3.53 -5.29 12.60
CA TYR A 227 4.21 -4.17 13.25
C TYR A 227 4.29 -4.36 14.76
N LEU A 228 3.18 -4.68 15.43
CA LEU A 228 3.11 -4.80 16.89
C LEU A 228 3.89 -6.00 17.45
N GLU A 229 4.01 -7.08 16.68
CA GLU A 229 4.87 -8.21 17.06
C GLU A 229 6.36 -7.84 17.11
N LYS A 230 6.78 -6.86 16.30
CA LYS A 230 8.18 -6.36 16.29
C LYS A 230 8.39 -5.17 17.22
N VAL A 231 7.36 -4.37 17.44
CA VAL A 231 7.37 -3.16 18.28
C VAL A 231 6.21 -3.25 19.29
N PRO A 232 6.32 -4.10 20.32
CA PRO A 232 5.21 -4.33 21.27
C PRO A 232 4.79 -3.10 22.08
N ALA A 233 5.67 -2.11 22.22
CA ALA A 233 5.36 -0.83 22.88
C ALA A 233 4.60 0.14 21.96
N GLY A 234 4.48 -0.17 20.67
CA GLY A 234 3.78 0.64 19.70
C GLY A 234 2.26 0.50 19.79
N LYS A 235 1.57 1.30 19.02
CA LYS A 235 0.12 1.19 18.81
C LYS A 235 -0.24 1.40 17.35
N VAL A 236 -1.36 0.84 16.92
CA VAL A 236 -1.92 1.09 15.59
C VAL A 236 -3.29 1.75 15.75
N LEU A 237 -3.53 2.81 14.98
CA LEU A 237 -4.82 3.48 14.89
C LEU A 237 -5.37 3.29 13.46
N ILE A 238 -6.54 2.67 13.34
CA ILE A 238 -7.26 2.54 12.07
C ILE A 238 -8.50 3.40 12.10
N THR A 239 -8.64 4.32 11.15
CA THR A 239 -9.79 5.25 11.07
C THR A 239 -9.99 5.78 9.65
N SER A 240 -11.03 6.58 9.44
CA SER A 240 -11.25 7.27 8.16
C SER A 240 -10.64 8.67 8.14
N MET A 241 -10.47 9.21 6.91
CA MET A 241 -10.00 10.59 6.70
C MET A 241 -10.84 11.61 7.45
N ASP A 242 -12.16 11.44 7.47
CA ASP A 242 -13.07 12.39 8.09
C ASP A 242 -13.00 12.36 9.62
N HIS A 243 -12.60 11.24 10.20
CA HIS A 243 -12.55 11.03 11.65
C HIS A 243 -11.13 11.12 12.24
N VAL A 244 -10.08 11.27 11.43
CA VAL A 244 -8.68 11.23 11.89
C VAL A 244 -8.39 12.27 12.98
N LYS A 245 -8.95 13.47 12.89
CA LYS A 245 -8.76 14.52 13.90
C LYS A 245 -9.30 14.15 15.29
N ASP A 246 -10.42 13.43 15.33
CA ASP A 246 -11.02 12.94 16.57
C ASP A 246 -10.35 11.65 17.03
N ALA A 247 -9.93 10.80 16.10
CA ALA A 247 -9.24 9.56 16.40
C ALA A 247 -7.87 9.80 17.09
N ILE A 248 -7.08 10.77 16.62
CA ILE A 248 -5.83 11.17 17.28
C ILE A 248 -6.06 11.68 18.72
N LYS A 249 -7.26 12.22 19.01
CA LYS A 249 -7.66 12.64 20.35
C LYS A 249 -8.30 11.51 21.19
N GLY A 250 -8.32 10.29 20.66
CA GLY A 250 -8.93 9.13 21.32
C GLY A 250 -10.45 9.13 21.34
N LYS A 251 -11.11 9.84 20.41
CA LYS A 251 -12.59 9.97 20.36
C LYS A 251 -13.20 9.15 19.22
N ALA A 252 -12.42 8.57 18.37
CA ALA A 252 -12.86 7.73 17.24
C ALA A 252 -11.74 6.77 16.85
N GLY A 253 -12.02 5.85 15.90
CA GLY A 253 -11.06 4.90 15.37
C GLY A 253 -10.90 3.65 16.22
N THR A 254 -10.26 2.65 15.65
CA THR A 254 -9.89 1.42 16.33
C THR A 254 -8.41 1.47 16.70
N VAL A 255 -8.11 1.32 17.98
CA VAL A 255 -6.74 1.21 18.49
C VAL A 255 -6.38 -0.26 18.65
N ILE A 256 -5.24 -0.68 18.08
CA ILE A 256 -4.71 -2.04 18.23
C ILE A 256 -3.41 -1.97 19.02
N THR A 257 -3.25 -2.84 20.01
CA THR A 257 -2.04 -2.98 20.85
C THR A 257 -1.58 -4.43 20.89
N ALA A 258 -0.36 -4.65 21.38
CA ALA A 258 0.20 -6.01 21.54
C ALA A 258 -0.59 -6.85 22.53
#